data_84463580c4877f490b5ef5fc8c9da2eb
#
_entry.id   84463580c4877f490b5ef5fc8c9da2eb
#
_cell.length_a   1.000
_cell.length_b   1.000
_cell.length_c   1.000
_cell.angle_alpha   90.00
_cell.angle_beta   90.00
_cell.angle_gamma   90.00
#
_symmetry.space_group_name_H-M   'P 1'
#
loop_
_entity.id
_entity.type
_entity.pdbx_description
1 polymer ?
#
loop_
_entity_poly.entity_id
_entity_poly.type
_entity_poly.pdbx_seq_one_letter_code
_entity_poly.pdbx_strand_id
1 'polypeptide(L)'
;ETPVPDGTSTLMRKPFAAQAEVGQKLSEVAISSGEIADSNGEKISGSYEWEQPDAVLKQMGKSHATAKFVPKDSSFEEIKGISLPVYTVKKAVVVKTKPKYTGAVTGKKLSAVTLSGGKVTDADGVTVAGKFSFANPELMLTSPGKKDYMVVFTPSDKETYREASIYLNISVTGTAVASTTADKKLDLSGGIWKNENAYNGQRSGSIYNLTSYLSGIDMTKYSTVTVTAEVYDKNGVEISDTSGNLVGFKLANKDGDWAGFSDAYVNRTAQLSLAGYAGGDLYLVVQNAQASVGYIEILSVTLGNGEITNIVDGSSLKRAYGDMFGKVGNAIGSYEMNNSGNMSFVASQHNSITMGNEMKPDYLLGSTKATLSNTNPDGYVDTAKFTYKYKDTTYPIINMDSIDNCLNTAYKNGLKMRYHVFVWHKQTPQWFFKENFSKSGAYVSKDVMDGRLEYLVRNVMTHIYTYQNADGVYVGREVIDNWDIANEYLHNNDGGTKSYWDEVYYPEYTYNKNKHSGILTPVYIKEAFAIGHSILEDFGLTDDVSLLCNEYNTYQVSDKMVKMIQYFNTKDEVNKTGEIICDGVGMQTHLDMGYPAIEDIGTNAIDVFKAAG
;
A
#
# COMPACT_ATOMS: atom_id res chain seq x y z
N GLU A 1 -33.61 -3.15 -45.71
CA GLU A 1 -34.33 -3.83 -44.63
C GLU A 1 -33.42 -3.86 -43.42
N THR A 2 -33.82 -3.24 -42.33
CA THR A 2 -33.16 -3.42 -41.03
C THR A 2 -33.34 -4.89 -40.62
N PRO A 3 -32.28 -5.61 -40.25
CA PRO A 3 -32.39 -6.98 -39.79
C PRO A 3 -33.39 -7.03 -38.61
N VAL A 4 -34.33 -7.97 -38.68
CA VAL A 4 -35.23 -8.26 -37.56
C VAL A 4 -34.33 -8.84 -36.44
N PRO A 5 -34.37 -8.33 -35.21
CA PRO A 5 -33.63 -8.91 -34.11
C PRO A 5 -34.01 -10.37 -33.94
N ASP A 6 -33.02 -11.25 -33.80
CA ASP A 6 -33.23 -12.67 -33.56
C ASP A 6 -33.66 -13.01 -32.12
N GLY A 7 -33.80 -11.97 -31.27
CA GLY A 7 -34.18 -12.10 -29.87
C GLY A 7 -33.01 -12.45 -28.95
N THR A 8 -31.82 -12.73 -29.48
CA THR A 8 -30.65 -13.14 -28.69
C THR A 8 -30.01 -11.95 -27.98
N SER A 9 -29.77 -12.12 -26.70
CA SER A 9 -29.02 -11.16 -25.88
C SER A 9 -27.69 -11.77 -25.46
N THR A 10 -26.58 -11.06 -25.71
CA THR A 10 -25.22 -11.49 -25.32
C THR A 10 -24.63 -10.52 -24.34
N LEU A 11 -24.09 -11.02 -23.22
CA LEU A 11 -23.34 -10.24 -22.25
C LEU A 11 -21.96 -9.94 -22.81
N MET A 12 -21.71 -8.68 -23.18
CA MET A 12 -20.42 -8.22 -23.71
C MET A 12 -19.47 -7.76 -22.60
N ARG A 13 -20.03 -7.14 -21.55
CA ARG A 13 -19.30 -6.72 -20.37
C ARG A 13 -20.20 -6.79 -19.14
N LYS A 14 -19.73 -7.46 -18.09
CA LYS A 14 -20.48 -7.57 -16.83
C LYS A 14 -20.73 -6.18 -16.22
N PRO A 15 -21.91 -5.97 -15.64
CA PRO A 15 -22.16 -4.83 -14.78
C PRO A 15 -21.38 -4.98 -13.47
N PHE A 16 -21.38 -3.95 -12.65
CA PHE A 16 -20.82 -4.00 -11.31
C PHE A 16 -21.84 -3.56 -10.25
N ALA A 17 -21.63 -4.04 -9.03
CA ALA A 17 -22.40 -3.64 -7.86
C ALA A 17 -21.72 -2.47 -7.15
N ALA A 18 -22.49 -1.49 -6.71
CA ALA A 18 -21.98 -0.44 -5.83
C ALA A 18 -21.47 -1.05 -4.52
N GLN A 19 -20.52 -0.37 -3.85
CA GLN A 19 -20.09 -0.75 -2.50
C GLN A 19 -21.29 -0.73 -1.56
N ALA A 20 -21.40 -1.77 -0.74
CA ALA A 20 -22.49 -1.96 0.20
C ALA A 20 -22.01 -1.86 1.66
N GLU A 21 -22.95 -1.68 2.59
CA GLU A 21 -22.68 -1.75 4.02
C GLU A 21 -23.27 -3.03 4.64
N VAL A 22 -22.65 -3.52 5.69
CA VAL A 22 -23.18 -4.66 6.46
C VAL A 22 -24.61 -4.35 6.92
N GLY A 23 -25.52 -5.31 6.70
CA GLY A 23 -26.93 -5.18 7.03
C GLY A 23 -27.81 -4.63 5.90
N GLN A 24 -27.25 -4.13 4.80
CA GLN A 24 -28.04 -3.74 3.63
C GLN A 24 -28.64 -4.96 2.91
N LYS A 25 -29.80 -4.75 2.29
CA LYS A 25 -30.35 -5.69 1.32
C LYS A 25 -29.74 -5.47 -0.06
N LEU A 26 -29.64 -6.52 -0.86
CA LEU A 26 -29.21 -6.39 -2.26
C LEU A 26 -30.06 -5.40 -3.06
N SER A 27 -31.36 -5.31 -2.81
CA SER A 27 -32.24 -4.30 -3.45
C SER A 27 -31.81 -2.84 -3.22
N GLU A 28 -31.01 -2.58 -2.19
CA GLU A 28 -30.47 -1.25 -1.86
C GLU A 28 -29.09 -0.99 -2.49
N VAL A 29 -28.52 -2.02 -3.13
CA VAL A 29 -27.21 -1.95 -3.78
C VAL A 29 -27.40 -1.74 -5.28
N ALA A 30 -26.97 -0.60 -5.80
CA ALA A 30 -27.12 -0.27 -7.21
C ALA A 30 -26.24 -1.17 -8.09
N ILE A 31 -26.75 -1.52 -9.26
CA ILE A 31 -26.02 -2.23 -10.32
C ILE A 31 -25.90 -1.27 -11.51
N SER A 32 -24.71 -1.13 -12.07
CA SER A 32 -24.42 -0.14 -13.11
C SER A 32 -23.50 -0.68 -14.22
N SER A 33 -23.49 0.00 -15.35
CA SER A 33 -22.44 -0.03 -16.41
C SER A 33 -22.14 -1.35 -17.11
N GLY A 34 -23.07 -2.31 -17.14
CA GLY A 34 -22.95 -3.48 -18.01
C GLY A 34 -23.19 -3.13 -19.49
N GLU A 35 -22.84 -4.06 -20.37
CA GLU A 35 -23.08 -3.94 -21.80
C GLU A 35 -23.64 -5.24 -22.36
N ILE A 36 -24.78 -5.13 -23.00
CA ILE A 36 -25.49 -6.21 -23.66
C ILE A 36 -25.64 -5.85 -25.12
N ALA A 37 -25.41 -6.79 -26.00
CA ALA A 37 -25.58 -6.62 -27.44
C ALA A 37 -26.44 -7.78 -28.06
N ASP A 38 -27.03 -7.48 -29.21
CA ASP A 38 -27.67 -8.49 -30.05
C ASP A 38 -26.64 -9.29 -30.88
N SER A 39 -27.10 -10.21 -31.71
CA SER A 39 -26.27 -11.00 -32.60
C SER A 39 -25.51 -10.19 -33.66
N ASN A 40 -25.89 -8.94 -33.91
CA ASN A 40 -25.24 -8.02 -34.85
C ASN A 40 -24.22 -7.12 -34.12
N GLY A 41 -24.12 -7.22 -32.79
CA GLY A 41 -23.24 -6.36 -31.96
C GLY A 41 -23.87 -5.01 -31.59
N GLU A 42 -25.18 -4.81 -31.89
CA GLU A 42 -25.90 -3.58 -31.54
C GLU A 42 -26.31 -3.61 -30.06
N LYS A 43 -26.09 -2.51 -29.36
CA LYS A 43 -26.36 -2.41 -27.92
C LYS A 43 -27.84 -2.51 -27.58
N ILE A 44 -28.18 -3.43 -26.66
CA ILE A 44 -29.52 -3.59 -26.13
C ILE A 44 -29.69 -2.75 -24.87
N SER A 45 -30.75 -1.91 -24.84
CA SER A 45 -31.10 -1.10 -23.66
C SER A 45 -31.94 -1.92 -22.68
N GLY A 46 -31.69 -1.78 -21.38
CA GLY A 46 -32.42 -2.50 -20.32
C GLY A 46 -31.98 -2.08 -18.94
N SER A 47 -32.39 -2.85 -17.93
CA SER A 47 -32.01 -2.66 -16.53
C SER A 47 -31.46 -3.95 -15.93
N TYR A 48 -30.59 -3.78 -14.91
CA TYR A 48 -30.13 -4.89 -14.11
C TYR A 48 -30.90 -4.97 -12.80
N GLU A 49 -31.26 -6.18 -12.40
CA GLU A 49 -32.00 -6.46 -11.17
C GLU A 49 -31.33 -7.62 -10.42
N TRP A 50 -31.30 -7.56 -9.11
CA TRP A 50 -30.83 -8.67 -8.28
C TRP A 50 -31.88 -9.82 -8.32
N GLU A 51 -31.41 -11.06 -8.47
CA GLU A 51 -32.27 -12.21 -8.43
C GLU A 51 -32.78 -12.53 -7.01
N GLN A 52 -32.05 -12.12 -6.00
CA GLN A 52 -32.39 -12.25 -4.57
C GLN A 52 -32.41 -10.89 -3.89
N PRO A 53 -33.32 -9.97 -4.25
CA PRO A 53 -33.26 -8.56 -3.78
C PRO A 53 -33.39 -8.40 -2.26
N ASP A 54 -34.03 -9.35 -1.57
CA ASP A 54 -34.20 -9.33 -0.10
C ASP A 54 -33.05 -9.97 0.67
N ALA A 55 -32.05 -10.52 0.00
CA ALA A 55 -30.86 -11.07 0.67
C ALA A 55 -30.09 -9.96 1.40
N VAL A 56 -29.76 -10.22 2.68
CA VAL A 56 -29.06 -9.27 3.55
C VAL A 56 -27.57 -9.59 3.56
N LEU A 57 -26.74 -8.57 3.34
CA LEU A 57 -25.29 -8.65 3.39
C LEU A 57 -24.82 -8.69 4.85
N LYS A 58 -24.41 -9.84 5.34
CA LYS A 58 -24.12 -10.07 6.77
C LYS A 58 -22.65 -9.96 7.15
N GLN A 59 -21.73 -10.02 6.17
CA GLN A 59 -20.30 -10.09 6.42
C GLN A 59 -19.56 -9.01 5.63
N MET A 60 -18.50 -8.48 6.22
CA MET A 60 -17.57 -7.57 5.54
C MET A 60 -16.70 -8.35 4.54
N GLY A 61 -16.32 -7.69 3.46
CA GLY A 61 -15.41 -8.22 2.44
C GLY A 61 -16.09 -8.46 1.11
N LYS A 62 -15.42 -9.19 0.22
CA LYS A 62 -15.91 -9.55 -1.12
C LYS A 62 -16.82 -10.79 -1.00
N SER A 63 -18.00 -10.69 -1.55
CA SER A 63 -18.95 -11.80 -1.72
C SER A 63 -19.50 -11.77 -3.14
N HIS A 64 -20.26 -12.79 -3.56
CA HIS A 64 -20.93 -12.80 -4.86
C HIS A 64 -22.42 -12.89 -4.70
N ALA A 65 -23.14 -12.19 -5.59
CA ALA A 65 -24.60 -12.29 -5.72
C ALA A 65 -24.97 -12.34 -7.21
N THR A 66 -26.11 -12.95 -7.52
CA THR A 66 -26.59 -13.07 -8.90
C THR A 66 -27.57 -11.96 -9.26
N ALA A 67 -27.35 -11.39 -10.44
CA ALA A 67 -28.21 -10.42 -11.08
C ALA A 67 -28.76 -10.97 -12.39
N LYS A 68 -29.83 -10.36 -12.90
CA LYS A 68 -30.35 -10.55 -14.24
C LYS A 68 -30.41 -9.24 -15.00
N PHE A 69 -30.31 -9.30 -16.32
CA PHE A 69 -30.61 -8.19 -17.21
C PHE A 69 -32.02 -8.34 -17.77
N VAL A 70 -32.80 -7.27 -17.68
CA VAL A 70 -34.15 -7.18 -18.20
C VAL A 70 -34.14 -6.18 -19.36
N PRO A 71 -34.26 -6.65 -20.64
CA PRO A 71 -34.33 -5.77 -21.80
C PRO A 71 -35.56 -4.85 -21.74
N LYS A 72 -35.38 -3.60 -22.19
CA LYS A 72 -36.51 -2.67 -22.35
C LYS A 72 -37.46 -3.08 -23.47
N ASP A 73 -36.93 -3.69 -24.51
CA ASP A 73 -37.68 -4.28 -25.62
C ASP A 73 -37.86 -5.78 -25.34
N SER A 74 -39.10 -6.19 -25.14
CA SER A 74 -39.49 -7.59 -24.82
C SER A 74 -39.30 -8.60 -25.98
N SER A 75 -38.83 -8.14 -27.14
CA SER A 75 -38.39 -9.03 -28.23
C SER A 75 -37.04 -9.69 -27.95
N PHE A 76 -36.26 -9.17 -26.99
CA PHE A 76 -35.00 -9.75 -26.56
C PHE A 76 -35.18 -10.59 -25.29
N GLU A 77 -34.32 -11.59 -25.13
CA GLU A 77 -34.35 -12.49 -23.97
C GLU A 77 -33.66 -11.83 -22.73
N GLU A 78 -34.22 -12.15 -21.54
CA GLU A 78 -33.51 -11.83 -20.27
C GLU A 78 -32.24 -12.65 -20.15
N ILE A 79 -31.16 -12.04 -19.63
CA ILE A 79 -29.96 -12.77 -19.20
C ILE A 79 -30.04 -12.96 -17.70
N LYS A 80 -29.99 -14.20 -17.23
CA LYS A 80 -30.04 -14.57 -15.81
C LYS A 80 -28.69 -15.13 -15.33
N GLY A 81 -28.51 -15.22 -14.02
CA GLY A 81 -27.34 -15.83 -13.41
C GLY A 81 -26.06 -15.03 -13.57
N ILE A 82 -26.15 -13.71 -13.78
CA ILE A 82 -24.95 -12.84 -13.86
C ILE A 82 -24.34 -12.73 -12.47
N SER A 83 -23.28 -13.48 -12.19
CA SER A 83 -22.57 -13.40 -10.91
C SER A 83 -21.75 -12.12 -10.82
N LEU A 84 -21.99 -11.33 -9.79
CA LEU A 84 -21.32 -10.05 -9.55
C LEU A 84 -20.63 -10.03 -8.18
N PRO A 85 -19.39 -9.53 -8.09
CA PRO A 85 -18.77 -9.28 -6.80
C PRO A 85 -19.49 -8.12 -6.09
N VAL A 86 -19.75 -8.29 -4.80
CA VAL A 86 -20.30 -7.27 -3.90
C VAL A 86 -19.31 -7.03 -2.78
N TYR A 87 -18.78 -5.81 -2.70
CA TYR A 87 -17.86 -5.41 -1.65
C TYR A 87 -18.64 -4.77 -0.51
N THR A 88 -18.65 -5.44 0.64
CA THR A 88 -19.38 -5.00 1.83
C THR A 88 -18.41 -4.45 2.87
N VAL A 89 -18.69 -3.26 3.40
CA VAL A 89 -17.91 -2.58 4.44
C VAL A 89 -18.74 -2.38 5.71
N LYS A 90 -18.08 -2.16 6.84
CA LYS A 90 -18.79 -1.80 8.08
C LYS A 90 -19.41 -0.42 7.97
N LYS A 91 -20.57 -0.25 8.58
CA LYS A 91 -21.26 1.04 8.65
C LYS A 91 -20.40 2.10 9.36
N ALA A 92 -20.34 3.28 8.77
CA ALA A 92 -19.74 4.44 9.42
C ALA A 92 -20.57 4.90 10.63
N VAL A 93 -19.87 5.41 11.64
CA VAL A 93 -20.51 6.07 12.77
C VAL A 93 -20.05 7.52 12.89
N VAL A 94 -20.94 8.37 13.42
CA VAL A 94 -20.69 9.80 13.58
C VAL A 94 -20.87 10.15 15.06
N VAL A 95 -19.85 10.73 15.67
CA VAL A 95 -19.92 11.24 17.05
C VAL A 95 -20.70 12.58 17.04
N LYS A 96 -21.97 12.53 17.37
CA LYS A 96 -22.85 13.71 17.42
C LYS A 96 -22.58 14.57 18.66
N THR A 97 -22.22 13.93 19.78
CA THR A 97 -21.86 14.63 21.01
C THR A 97 -20.64 13.97 21.61
N LYS A 98 -19.57 14.73 21.86
CA LYS A 98 -18.36 14.25 22.50
C LYS A 98 -18.62 13.81 23.94
N PRO A 99 -17.87 12.81 24.46
CA PRO A 99 -17.96 12.44 25.88
C PRO A 99 -17.47 13.58 26.75
N LYS A 100 -17.98 13.61 28.01
CA LYS A 100 -17.44 14.44 29.09
C LYS A 100 -16.32 13.67 29.77
N TYR A 101 -15.47 14.38 30.50
CA TYR A 101 -14.37 13.77 31.24
C TYR A 101 -14.30 14.33 32.67
N THR A 102 -13.73 13.52 33.58
CA THR A 102 -13.40 13.93 34.93
C THR A 102 -12.11 13.28 35.39
N GLY A 103 -11.40 13.90 36.35
CA GLY A 103 -10.21 13.32 36.96
C GLY A 103 -8.90 13.56 36.18
N ALA A 104 -8.89 14.49 35.23
CA ALA A 104 -7.67 14.87 34.54
C ALA A 104 -6.78 15.74 35.42
N VAL A 105 -5.83 15.09 36.09
CA VAL A 105 -4.91 15.71 37.09
C VAL A 105 -3.48 15.29 36.73
N THR A 106 -2.55 16.23 36.86
CA THR A 106 -1.12 15.94 36.68
C THR A 106 -0.65 14.79 37.58
N GLY A 107 0.29 13.97 37.09
CA GLY A 107 0.79 12.78 37.77
C GLY A 107 -0.14 11.54 37.65
N LYS A 108 -1.24 11.65 36.92
CA LYS A 108 -2.12 10.50 36.59
C LYS A 108 -1.92 10.08 35.14
N LYS A 109 -2.15 8.80 34.83
CA LYS A 109 -2.28 8.31 33.47
C LYS A 109 -3.65 8.68 32.90
N LEU A 110 -3.76 8.76 31.56
CA LEU A 110 -5.05 8.96 30.89
C LEU A 110 -6.06 7.86 31.21
N SER A 111 -5.61 6.64 31.49
CA SER A 111 -6.47 5.55 31.98
C SER A 111 -7.20 5.86 33.29
N ALA A 112 -6.69 6.81 34.09
CA ALA A 112 -7.35 7.27 35.31
C ALA A 112 -8.39 8.40 35.11
N VAL A 113 -8.45 8.95 33.88
CA VAL A 113 -9.46 9.95 33.49
C VAL A 113 -10.74 9.22 33.08
N THR A 114 -11.83 9.52 33.74
CA THR A 114 -13.12 8.92 33.43
C THR A 114 -13.80 9.64 32.29
N LEU A 115 -14.15 8.91 31.21
CA LEU A 115 -15.01 9.39 30.15
C LEU A 115 -16.46 8.98 30.41
N SER A 116 -17.42 9.87 30.14
CA SER A 116 -18.84 9.61 30.38
C SER A 116 -19.73 10.33 29.36
N GLY A 117 -20.90 9.75 29.07
CA GLY A 117 -21.84 10.30 28.10
C GLY A 117 -21.28 10.24 26.67
N GLY A 118 -21.71 11.19 25.85
CA GLY A 118 -21.51 11.19 24.43
C GLY A 118 -22.66 10.54 23.67
N LYS A 119 -22.84 10.91 22.40
CA LYS A 119 -23.85 10.30 21.53
C LYS A 119 -23.23 10.01 20.18
N VAL A 120 -23.40 8.78 19.74
CA VAL A 120 -22.93 8.30 18.44
C VAL A 120 -24.11 7.75 17.66
N THR A 121 -24.18 8.06 16.37
CA THR A 121 -25.20 7.54 15.45
C THR A 121 -24.52 7.00 14.20
N ASP A 122 -25.22 6.17 13.45
CA ASP A 122 -24.88 5.90 12.05
C ASP A 122 -25.37 7.04 11.11
N ALA A 123 -25.21 6.84 9.81
CA ALA A 123 -25.64 7.80 8.78
C ALA A 123 -27.16 8.02 8.79
N ASP A 124 -27.93 7.00 9.13
CA ASP A 124 -29.40 7.03 9.20
C ASP A 124 -29.92 7.69 10.50
N GLY A 125 -29.01 8.10 11.39
CA GLY A 125 -29.35 8.73 12.66
C GLY A 125 -29.71 7.76 13.78
N VAL A 126 -29.56 6.45 13.55
CA VAL A 126 -29.78 5.41 14.55
C VAL A 126 -28.66 5.48 15.61
N THR A 127 -29.04 5.46 16.87
CA THR A 127 -28.05 5.51 17.97
C THR A 127 -27.27 4.22 18.04
N VAL A 128 -25.94 4.33 18.00
CA VAL A 128 -25.01 3.20 18.09
C VAL A 128 -24.48 3.08 19.51
N ALA A 129 -24.72 1.92 20.13
CA ALA A 129 -24.21 1.60 21.47
C ALA A 129 -22.70 1.31 21.41
N GLY A 130 -21.94 1.74 22.42
CA GLY A 130 -20.50 1.51 22.48
C GLY A 130 -19.84 2.23 23.66
N LYS A 131 -18.51 2.27 23.64
CA LYS A 131 -17.70 2.88 24.71
C LYS A 131 -16.65 3.81 24.13
N PHE A 132 -16.41 4.91 24.84
CA PHE A 132 -15.26 5.78 24.59
C PHE A 132 -14.07 5.35 25.45
N SER A 133 -12.89 5.31 24.86
CA SER A 133 -11.62 5.10 25.57
C SER A 133 -10.54 5.99 24.99
N PHE A 134 -9.52 6.31 25.76
CA PHE A 134 -8.35 6.99 25.20
C PHE A 134 -7.57 6.05 24.29
N ALA A 135 -7.07 6.56 23.18
CA ALA A 135 -6.22 5.80 22.28
C ALA A 135 -4.91 5.39 22.95
N ASN A 136 -4.35 6.27 23.79
CA ASN A 136 -3.15 5.98 24.60
C ASN A 136 -3.47 6.10 26.11
N PRO A 137 -4.05 5.06 26.73
CA PRO A 137 -4.46 5.10 28.13
C PRO A 137 -3.27 5.19 29.11
N GLU A 138 -2.07 4.80 28.68
CA GLU A 138 -0.86 4.78 29.52
C GLU A 138 -0.12 6.12 29.55
N LEU A 139 -0.52 7.09 28.73
CA LEU A 139 0.09 8.41 28.68
C LEU A 139 -0.07 9.13 30.03
N MET A 140 1.06 9.62 30.58
CA MET A 140 1.09 10.41 31.82
C MET A 140 0.72 11.86 31.56
N LEU A 141 -0.14 12.42 32.38
CA LEU A 141 -0.46 13.85 32.39
C LEU A 141 0.60 14.60 33.21
N THR A 142 1.59 15.16 32.54
CA THR A 142 2.77 15.75 33.20
C THR A 142 2.64 17.25 33.48
N SER A 143 1.85 17.97 32.69
CA SER A 143 1.70 19.42 32.79
C SER A 143 0.24 19.85 32.78
N PRO A 144 -0.13 20.88 33.57
CA PRO A 144 -1.47 21.46 33.58
C PRO A 144 -1.73 22.23 32.29
N GLY A 145 -3.00 22.44 32.00
CA GLY A 145 -3.44 23.19 30.83
C GLY A 145 -4.39 22.40 29.92
N LYS A 146 -4.80 23.05 28.84
CA LYS A 146 -5.69 22.42 27.84
C LYS A 146 -4.85 21.76 26.78
N LYS A 147 -5.13 20.47 26.53
CA LYS A 147 -4.50 19.66 25.49
C LYS A 147 -5.54 18.80 24.80
N ASP A 148 -5.31 18.48 23.54
CA ASP A 148 -6.15 17.57 22.78
C ASP A 148 -5.61 16.13 22.91
N TYR A 149 -6.49 15.21 23.28
CA TYR A 149 -6.20 13.79 23.38
C TYR A 149 -7.15 13.01 22.48
N MET A 150 -6.62 12.04 21.75
CA MET A 150 -7.44 11.18 20.91
C MET A 150 -8.26 10.22 21.77
N VAL A 151 -9.55 10.17 21.48
CA VAL A 151 -10.51 9.27 22.10
C VAL A 151 -11.15 8.44 20.99
N VAL A 152 -11.21 7.14 21.20
CA VAL A 152 -11.80 6.17 20.28
C VAL A 152 -13.15 5.73 20.82
N PHE A 153 -14.15 5.78 19.96
CA PHE A 153 -15.43 5.12 20.20
C PHE A 153 -15.38 3.72 19.61
N THR A 154 -15.52 2.71 20.46
CA THR A 154 -15.62 1.31 20.04
C THR A 154 -17.07 0.88 20.13
N PRO A 155 -17.74 0.57 19.00
CA PRO A 155 -19.10 0.06 18.99
C PRO A 155 -19.22 -1.27 19.75
N SER A 156 -20.36 -1.52 20.38
CA SER A 156 -20.67 -2.82 20.98
C SER A 156 -20.86 -3.89 19.92
N ASP A 157 -21.48 -3.53 18.80
CA ASP A 157 -21.57 -4.36 17.61
C ASP A 157 -20.42 -4.00 16.66
N LYS A 158 -19.32 -4.74 16.79
CA LYS A 158 -18.11 -4.55 15.98
C LYS A 158 -18.22 -5.19 14.60
N GLU A 159 -19.18 -6.05 14.38
CA GLU A 159 -19.38 -6.69 13.06
C GLU A 159 -20.08 -5.73 12.10
N THR A 160 -21.04 -4.95 12.60
CA THR A 160 -21.81 -4.01 11.79
C THR A 160 -21.15 -2.64 11.68
N TYR A 161 -20.56 -2.13 12.77
CA TYR A 161 -20.07 -0.75 12.83
C TYR A 161 -18.54 -0.68 12.95
N ARG A 162 -17.93 0.32 12.29
CA ARG A 162 -16.51 0.66 12.48
C ARG A 162 -16.31 1.56 13.69
N GLU A 163 -15.09 1.56 14.22
CA GLU A 163 -14.68 2.50 15.27
C GLU A 163 -14.65 3.94 14.72
N ALA A 164 -14.78 4.93 15.61
CA ALA A 164 -14.57 6.33 15.27
C ALA A 164 -13.62 7.00 16.26
N SER A 165 -12.71 7.81 15.74
CA SER A 165 -11.75 8.56 16.54
C SER A 165 -12.09 10.04 16.53
N ILE A 166 -11.95 10.70 17.68
CA ILE A 166 -12.13 12.15 17.84
C ILE A 166 -11.04 12.72 18.74
N TYR A 167 -10.74 13.99 18.59
CA TYR A 167 -9.96 14.73 19.58
C TYR A 167 -10.88 15.35 20.63
N LEU A 168 -10.55 15.08 21.90
CA LEU A 168 -11.22 15.66 23.07
C LEU A 168 -10.27 16.63 23.76
N ASN A 169 -10.66 17.91 23.82
CA ASN A 169 -9.91 18.93 24.53
C ASN A 169 -10.09 18.76 26.04
N ILE A 170 -9.02 18.42 26.74
CA ILE A 170 -9.01 18.12 28.17
C ILE A 170 -8.22 19.20 28.90
N SER A 171 -8.82 19.80 29.92
CA SER A 171 -8.14 20.69 30.86
C SER A 171 -7.54 19.86 31.99
N VAL A 172 -6.24 19.68 31.99
CA VAL A 172 -5.49 19.02 33.05
C VAL A 172 -5.27 20.00 34.19
N THR A 173 -5.64 19.62 35.37
CA THR A 173 -5.50 20.43 36.63
C THR A 173 -4.31 19.93 37.43
N GLY A 174 -3.84 20.75 38.39
CA GLY A 174 -2.73 20.43 39.26
C GLY A 174 -1.48 21.27 38.96
N THR A 175 -0.41 20.96 39.65
CA THR A 175 0.92 21.53 39.39
C THR A 175 1.67 20.65 38.38
N ALA A 176 2.53 21.24 37.57
CA ALA A 176 3.41 20.44 36.72
C ALA A 176 4.15 19.43 37.62
N VAL A 177 4.00 18.15 37.31
CA VAL A 177 4.80 17.12 37.99
C VAL A 177 6.17 17.25 37.35
N ALA A 178 7.12 17.78 38.09
CA ALA A 178 8.52 17.59 37.75
C ALA A 178 8.73 16.09 37.58
N SER A 179 9.28 15.66 36.46
CA SER A 179 9.70 14.26 36.28
C SER A 179 10.43 13.87 37.57
N THR A 180 9.96 12.82 38.26
CA THR A 180 10.57 12.38 39.53
C THR A 180 12.00 11.89 39.32
N THR A 181 12.42 11.74 38.09
CA THR A 181 13.80 11.45 37.70
C THR A 181 14.34 12.66 36.95
N ALA A 182 15.35 13.32 37.53
CA ALA A 182 16.06 14.40 36.87
C ALA A 182 16.73 13.90 35.58
N ASP A 183 16.76 14.74 34.56
CA ASP A 183 17.50 14.46 33.34
C ASP A 183 18.94 14.08 33.67
N LYS A 184 19.44 13.03 33.04
CA LYS A 184 20.78 12.50 33.28
C LYS A 184 21.65 12.77 32.05
N LYS A 185 22.50 13.79 32.12
CA LYS A 185 23.54 14.00 31.12
C LYS A 185 24.58 12.88 31.25
N LEU A 186 24.91 12.23 30.16
CA LEU A 186 25.97 11.22 30.11
C LEU A 186 27.34 11.92 30.14
N ASP A 187 28.26 11.36 30.90
CA ASP A 187 29.64 11.82 30.91
C ASP A 187 30.38 11.25 29.71
N LEU A 188 30.50 12.04 28.66
CA LEU A 188 31.16 11.66 27.41
C LEU A 188 32.68 11.84 27.46
N SER A 189 33.26 12.20 28.63
CA SER A 189 34.72 12.35 28.79
C SER A 189 35.42 11.03 28.47
N GLY A 190 36.48 11.12 27.65
CA GLY A 190 37.27 9.95 27.23
C GLY A 190 36.86 9.30 25.92
N GLY A 191 35.81 9.77 25.25
CA GLY A 191 35.39 9.32 23.90
C GLY A 191 35.69 10.37 22.82
N ILE A 192 35.83 9.90 21.56
CA ILE A 192 35.87 10.78 20.39
C ILE A 192 34.44 10.85 19.84
N TRP A 193 33.81 12.01 19.99
CA TRP A 193 32.39 12.23 19.64
C TRP A 193 32.28 13.15 18.43
N LYS A 194 33.05 12.84 17.37
CA LYS A 194 33.10 13.61 16.14
C LYS A 194 32.87 12.73 14.92
N ASN A 195 31.85 13.03 14.16
CA ASN A 195 31.64 12.40 12.88
C ASN A 195 32.27 13.20 11.76
N GLU A 196 33.41 12.74 11.25
CA GLU A 196 34.18 13.36 10.15
C GLU A 196 33.84 12.73 8.76
N ASN A 197 32.89 11.80 8.68
CA ASN A 197 32.52 11.19 7.43
C ASN A 197 31.72 12.18 6.57
N ALA A 198 32.36 12.76 5.56
CA ALA A 198 31.74 13.71 4.67
C ALA A 198 30.63 13.06 3.83
N TYR A 199 29.58 13.83 3.55
CA TYR A 199 28.54 13.42 2.61
C TYR A 199 29.14 13.22 1.19
N ASN A 200 28.95 12.04 0.62
CA ASN A 200 29.49 11.63 -0.69
C ASN A 200 28.41 11.30 -1.74
N GLY A 201 27.23 11.90 -1.62
CA GLY A 201 26.03 11.56 -2.42
C GLY A 201 25.16 10.51 -1.73
N GLN A 202 25.66 9.88 -0.69
CA GLN A 202 24.92 9.03 0.25
C GLN A 202 25.17 9.52 1.67
N ARG A 203 24.23 9.25 2.57
CA ARG A 203 24.39 9.59 3.98
C ARG A 203 25.53 8.77 4.57
N SER A 204 26.57 9.42 5.02
CA SER A 204 27.72 8.80 5.69
C SER A 204 27.73 9.19 7.17
N GLY A 205 28.18 8.31 8.03
CA GLY A 205 28.07 8.55 9.46
C GLY A 205 29.02 7.72 10.32
N SER A 206 28.84 7.85 11.62
CA SER A 206 29.54 7.09 12.66
C SER A 206 28.52 6.48 13.62
N ILE A 207 28.85 5.33 14.19
CA ILE A 207 28.08 4.68 15.25
C ILE A 207 28.89 4.73 16.53
N TYR A 208 28.26 5.22 17.59
CA TYR A 208 28.88 5.38 18.91
C TYR A 208 28.19 4.43 19.89
N ASN A 209 29.00 3.63 20.60
CA ASN A 209 28.49 2.77 21.66
C ASN A 209 28.24 3.59 22.93
N LEU A 210 26.99 3.73 23.32
CA LEU A 210 26.57 4.40 24.56
C LEU A 210 26.53 3.46 25.77
N THR A 211 26.60 2.16 25.59
CA THR A 211 26.36 1.13 26.64
C THR A 211 27.26 1.33 27.86
N SER A 212 28.54 1.61 27.64
CA SER A 212 29.49 1.83 28.75
C SER A 212 29.16 3.05 29.61
N TYR A 213 28.49 4.06 29.02
CA TYR A 213 28.09 5.30 29.70
C TYR A 213 26.76 5.13 30.46
N LEU A 214 26.08 4.00 30.29
CA LEU A 214 24.81 3.66 30.97
C LEU A 214 25.06 2.85 32.25
N SER A 215 26.31 2.53 32.59
CA SER A 215 26.61 1.71 33.77
C SER A 215 26.07 2.35 35.04
N GLY A 216 25.30 1.57 35.81
CA GLY A 216 24.65 2.03 37.05
C GLY A 216 23.41 2.92 36.84
N ILE A 217 22.97 3.12 35.61
CA ILE A 217 21.75 3.88 35.29
C ILE A 217 20.57 2.91 35.08
N ASP A 218 19.51 3.13 35.82
CA ASP A 218 18.25 2.41 35.64
C ASP A 218 17.48 3.01 34.43
N MET A 219 17.68 2.43 33.25
CA MET A 219 17.11 2.91 31.97
C MET A 219 15.58 2.85 31.96
N THR A 220 14.94 2.08 32.82
CA THR A 220 13.47 2.01 32.91
C THR A 220 12.86 3.33 33.40
N LYS A 221 13.66 4.22 33.95
CA LYS A 221 13.26 5.54 34.44
C LYS A 221 13.28 6.63 33.37
N TYR A 222 13.75 6.33 32.16
CA TYR A 222 13.88 7.29 31.08
C TYR A 222 13.07 6.87 29.86
N SER A 223 12.55 7.85 29.13
CA SER A 223 11.75 7.65 27.93
C SER A 223 12.39 8.25 26.67
N THR A 224 13.38 9.13 26.86
CA THR A 224 13.99 9.88 25.77
C THR A 224 15.51 9.97 25.90
N VAL A 225 16.15 10.17 24.75
CA VAL A 225 17.56 10.61 24.63
C VAL A 225 17.57 11.92 23.86
N THR A 226 18.08 12.98 24.47
CA THR A 226 18.33 14.26 23.79
C THR A 226 19.80 14.32 23.39
N VAL A 227 20.07 14.52 22.10
CA VAL A 227 21.39 14.69 21.53
C VAL A 227 21.53 16.11 21.03
N THR A 228 22.61 16.80 21.45
CA THR A 228 22.95 18.13 20.96
C THR A 228 24.31 18.08 20.30
N ALA A 229 24.44 18.71 19.13
CA ALA A 229 25.71 18.78 18.38
C ALA A 229 25.97 20.17 17.81
N GLU A 230 27.21 20.43 17.46
CA GLU A 230 27.62 21.49 16.54
C GLU A 230 27.97 20.92 15.18
N VAL A 231 27.71 21.70 14.14
CA VAL A 231 27.88 21.27 12.75
C VAL A 231 28.77 22.26 12.02
N TYR A 232 29.76 21.72 11.35
CA TYR A 232 30.82 22.50 10.69
C TYR A 232 30.86 22.18 9.19
N ASP A 233 31.26 23.17 8.39
CA ASP A 233 31.53 22.98 6.97
C ASP A 233 32.88 22.25 6.75
N LYS A 234 33.25 22.03 5.50
CA LYS A 234 34.52 21.37 5.12
C LYS A 234 35.76 22.18 5.46
N ASN A 235 35.61 23.47 5.76
CA ASN A 235 36.70 24.37 6.16
C ASN A 235 36.80 24.54 7.67
N GLY A 236 35.95 23.88 8.43
CA GLY A 236 35.89 23.97 9.89
C GLY A 236 35.14 25.21 10.39
N VAL A 237 34.37 25.86 9.54
CA VAL A 237 33.50 26.97 9.93
C VAL A 237 32.17 26.44 10.40
N GLU A 238 31.70 26.90 11.57
CA GLU A 238 30.38 26.49 12.07
C GLU A 238 29.26 26.95 11.13
N ILE A 239 28.37 26.02 10.74
CA ILE A 239 27.24 26.33 9.91
C ILE A 239 26.15 26.97 10.77
N SER A 240 25.94 28.28 10.60
CA SER A 240 24.97 29.06 11.37
C SER A 240 23.55 28.98 10.81
N ASP A 241 23.34 28.44 9.61
CA ASP A 241 22.02 28.30 9.00
C ASP A 241 21.13 27.31 9.78
N THR A 242 19.96 27.76 10.15
CA THR A 242 18.97 27.02 10.91
C THR A 242 17.81 26.47 10.05
N SER A 243 17.86 26.63 8.73
CA SER A 243 16.72 26.37 7.84
C SER A 243 16.67 24.95 7.26
N GLY A 244 17.55 24.04 7.67
CA GLY A 244 17.61 22.70 7.09
C GLY A 244 17.96 21.57 8.05
N ASN A 245 17.69 20.35 7.66
CA ASN A 245 18.13 19.17 8.39
C ASN A 245 19.60 18.88 8.04
N LEU A 246 20.52 19.28 8.90
CA LEU A 246 21.97 19.11 8.69
C LEU A 246 22.48 17.75 9.16
N VAL A 247 21.84 17.18 10.18
CA VAL A 247 22.26 15.97 10.89
C VAL A 247 21.12 14.99 11.03
N GLY A 248 21.41 13.71 10.83
CA GLY A 248 20.55 12.60 11.23
C GLY A 248 21.08 11.95 12.50
N PHE A 249 20.25 11.86 13.54
CA PHE A 249 20.52 11.09 14.75
C PHE A 249 19.61 9.90 14.82
N LYS A 250 20.12 8.74 15.26
CA LYS A 250 19.31 7.54 15.48
C LYS A 250 19.79 6.79 16.72
N LEU A 251 18.89 6.03 17.33
CA LEU A 251 19.21 5.05 18.38
C LEU A 251 19.10 3.64 17.84
N ALA A 252 20.03 2.77 18.18
CA ALA A 252 20.06 1.38 17.75
C ALA A 252 20.38 0.45 18.94
N ASN A 253 19.90 -0.81 18.85
CA ASN A 253 20.14 -1.84 19.87
C ASN A 253 21.39 -2.69 19.62
N LYS A 254 22.08 -2.50 18.49
CA LYS A 254 23.29 -3.25 18.14
C LYS A 254 24.21 -2.43 17.24
N ASP A 255 25.49 -2.76 17.27
CA ASP A 255 26.48 -2.20 16.35
C ASP A 255 26.15 -2.56 14.88
N GLY A 256 26.44 -1.65 13.98
CA GLY A 256 26.15 -1.81 12.54
C GLY A 256 24.68 -1.63 12.16
N ASP A 257 23.79 -1.35 13.09
CA ASP A 257 22.38 -1.05 12.79
C ASP A 257 22.19 0.43 12.43
N TRP A 258 22.36 0.75 11.15
CA TRP A 258 22.23 2.10 10.62
C TRP A 258 20.77 2.60 10.53
N ALA A 259 19.80 1.72 10.65
CA ALA A 259 18.39 2.07 10.69
C ALA A 259 17.97 2.60 12.04
N GLY A 260 18.39 1.90 13.10
CA GLY A 260 17.98 2.20 14.47
C GLY A 260 16.47 1.96 14.70
N PHE A 261 16.05 2.17 15.94
CA PHE A 261 14.64 2.08 16.37
C PHE A 261 13.99 3.44 16.62
N SER A 262 14.76 4.52 16.62
CA SER A 262 14.27 5.90 16.75
C SER A 262 15.20 6.81 15.97
N ASP A 263 14.67 7.74 15.18
CA ASP A 263 15.48 8.67 14.38
C ASP A 263 14.88 10.07 14.34
N ALA A 264 15.76 11.05 14.05
CA ALA A 264 15.38 12.43 13.77
C ALA A 264 16.43 13.09 12.87
N TYR A 265 15.97 13.83 11.88
CA TYR A 265 16.80 14.69 11.03
C TYR A 265 16.55 16.14 11.43
N VAL A 266 17.58 16.78 11.92
CA VAL A 266 17.48 18.08 12.59
C VAL A 266 18.66 18.98 12.23
N ASN A 267 18.60 20.20 12.72
CA ASN A 267 19.71 21.14 12.63
C ASN A 267 20.87 20.77 13.58
N ARG A 268 20.58 20.65 14.87
CA ARG A 268 21.61 20.48 15.92
C ARG A 268 21.15 19.63 17.09
N THR A 269 19.88 19.70 17.48
CA THR A 269 19.37 19.03 18.67
C THR A 269 18.19 18.15 18.32
N ALA A 270 18.27 16.87 18.66
CA ALA A 270 17.21 15.90 18.51
C ALA A 270 16.80 15.32 19.85
N GLN A 271 15.52 15.06 20.01
CA GLN A 271 14.99 14.21 21.06
C GLN A 271 14.52 12.90 20.43
N LEU A 272 15.08 11.79 20.87
CA LEU A 272 14.85 10.44 20.35
C LEU A 272 14.11 9.60 21.38
N SER A 273 13.22 8.72 20.93
CA SER A 273 12.44 7.83 21.79
C SER A 273 13.24 6.61 22.24
N LEU A 274 13.12 6.24 23.50
CA LEU A 274 13.60 4.97 24.03
C LEU A 274 12.55 3.84 23.95
N ALA A 275 11.37 4.08 23.36
CA ALA A 275 10.31 3.07 23.29
C ALA A 275 10.70 1.77 22.55
N GLY A 276 11.67 1.84 21.62
CA GLY A 276 12.24 0.67 20.93
C GLY A 276 13.49 0.09 21.58
N TYR A 277 13.91 0.59 22.74
CA TYR A 277 15.08 0.06 23.44
C TYR A 277 14.78 -1.32 24.05
N ALA A 278 15.51 -2.32 23.58
CA ALA A 278 15.28 -3.72 23.96
C ALA A 278 15.91 -4.10 25.33
N GLY A 279 16.62 -3.17 25.97
CA GLY A 279 17.53 -3.46 27.09
C GLY A 279 18.90 -3.97 26.61
N GLY A 280 19.92 -3.78 27.42
CA GLY A 280 21.30 -4.15 27.06
C GLY A 280 22.05 -3.05 26.31
N ASP A 281 22.55 -3.33 25.12
CA ASP A 281 23.36 -2.36 24.37
C ASP A 281 22.55 -1.23 23.77
N LEU A 282 23.11 -0.02 23.77
CA LEU A 282 22.54 1.16 23.14
C LEU A 282 23.61 1.88 22.31
N TYR A 283 23.27 2.17 21.07
CA TYR A 283 24.14 2.86 20.12
C TYR A 283 23.49 4.14 19.62
N LEU A 284 24.32 5.18 19.42
CA LEU A 284 23.93 6.43 18.75
C LEU A 284 24.55 6.44 17.35
N VAL A 285 23.72 6.50 16.35
CA VAL A 285 24.10 6.70 14.96
C VAL A 285 24.02 8.19 14.65
N VAL A 286 25.09 8.74 14.07
CA VAL A 286 25.18 10.14 13.65
C VAL A 286 25.53 10.20 12.19
N GLN A 287 24.69 10.85 11.38
CA GLN A 287 24.85 10.89 9.93
C GLN A 287 24.87 12.32 9.42
N ASN A 288 25.78 12.61 8.49
CA ASN A 288 25.73 13.84 7.70
C ASN A 288 24.52 13.78 6.76
N ALA A 289 23.65 14.76 6.84
CA ALA A 289 22.42 14.79 6.04
C ALA A 289 22.53 15.69 4.79
N GLN A 290 23.57 16.52 4.68
CA GLN A 290 23.76 17.44 3.56
C GLN A 290 25.22 17.57 3.12
N ALA A 291 25.42 17.88 1.84
CA ALA A 291 26.75 18.03 1.21
C ALA A 291 27.55 19.23 1.75
N SER A 292 26.89 20.21 2.36
CA SER A 292 27.53 21.38 3.02
C SER A 292 28.21 21.00 4.33
N VAL A 293 27.82 19.88 4.96
CA VAL A 293 28.36 19.45 6.25
C VAL A 293 29.69 18.75 6.06
N GLY A 294 30.74 19.28 6.69
CA GLY A 294 32.07 18.69 6.73
C GLY A 294 32.21 17.71 7.89
N TYR A 295 31.85 18.13 9.10
CA TYR A 295 31.81 17.25 10.26
C TYR A 295 30.76 17.69 11.29
N ILE A 296 30.45 16.78 12.21
CA ILE A 296 29.49 16.96 13.30
C ILE A 296 30.19 16.63 14.61
N GLU A 297 30.14 17.53 15.59
CA GLU A 297 30.67 17.33 16.94
C GLU A 297 29.52 17.21 17.94
N ILE A 298 29.43 16.08 18.65
CA ILE A 298 28.39 15.84 19.65
C ILE A 298 28.81 16.51 20.98
N LEU A 299 28.00 17.47 21.41
CA LEU A 299 28.23 18.22 22.64
C LEU A 299 27.66 17.54 23.88
N SER A 300 26.50 16.87 23.71
CA SER A 300 25.86 16.20 24.83
C SER A 300 24.88 15.12 24.39
N VAL A 301 24.76 14.09 25.23
CA VAL A 301 23.71 13.09 25.21
C VAL A 301 23.08 13.09 26.60
N THR A 302 21.76 13.28 26.67
CA THR A 302 21.02 13.41 27.92
C THR A 302 19.83 12.47 27.91
N LEU A 303 19.74 11.59 28.91
CA LEU A 303 18.56 10.78 29.17
C LEU A 303 17.50 11.65 29.85
N GLY A 304 16.28 11.61 29.39
CA GLY A 304 15.20 12.42 29.88
C GLY A 304 13.86 11.66 29.98
N ASN A 305 12.91 12.29 30.65
CA ASN A 305 11.53 11.82 30.74
C ASN A 305 10.55 12.79 30.05
N GLY A 306 11.05 13.57 29.09
CA GLY A 306 10.25 14.49 28.32
C GLY A 306 9.14 13.77 27.56
N GLU A 307 7.96 14.40 27.47
CA GLU A 307 6.99 14.02 26.45
C GLU A 307 7.67 14.19 25.11
N ILE A 308 7.76 13.12 24.33
CA ILE A 308 8.09 13.24 22.93
C ILE A 308 6.88 13.89 22.29
N THR A 309 6.98 15.17 21.99
CA THR A 309 5.90 15.98 21.44
C THR A 309 5.44 15.52 20.04
N ASN A 310 6.11 14.51 19.48
CA ASN A 310 5.81 13.91 18.17
C ASN A 310 5.34 12.45 18.25
N ILE A 311 5.01 11.92 19.43
CA ILE A 311 4.26 10.67 19.48
C ILE A 311 2.82 11.02 19.07
N VAL A 312 2.51 10.72 17.81
CA VAL A 312 1.14 10.39 17.45
C VAL A 312 0.68 9.38 18.50
N ASP A 313 -0.34 9.75 19.27
CA ASP A 313 -0.87 8.97 20.38
C ASP A 313 -0.95 7.48 19.99
N GLY A 314 -0.58 6.54 20.79
CA GLY A 314 -0.41 5.12 20.51
C GLY A 314 -1.51 4.40 19.72
N SER A 315 -2.33 5.10 18.92
CA SER A 315 -3.18 4.51 17.89
C SER A 315 -2.31 4.22 16.67
N SER A 316 -2.27 2.95 16.27
CA SER A 316 -1.61 2.58 15.03
C SER A 316 -2.43 3.05 13.83
N LEU A 317 -1.77 3.32 12.69
CA LEU A 317 -2.46 3.68 11.45
C LEU A 317 -3.48 2.61 11.05
N LYS A 318 -3.14 1.32 11.20
CA LYS A 318 -4.07 0.22 10.94
C LYS A 318 -5.31 0.24 11.83
N ARG A 319 -5.18 0.69 13.09
CA ARG A 319 -6.31 0.85 13.99
C ARG A 319 -7.15 2.07 13.62
N ALA A 320 -6.50 3.18 13.28
CA ALA A 320 -7.19 4.43 12.95
C ALA A 320 -7.99 4.34 11.65
N TYR A 321 -7.46 3.61 10.66
CA TYR A 321 -7.97 3.62 9.29
C TYR A 321 -8.36 2.24 8.73
N GLY A 322 -8.04 1.14 9.43
CA GLY A 322 -8.26 -0.21 8.93
C GLY A 322 -9.73 -0.53 8.66
N ASP A 323 -10.63 -0.09 9.55
CA ASP A 323 -12.07 -0.27 9.36
C ASP A 323 -12.66 0.59 8.23
N MET A 324 -11.95 1.65 7.82
CA MET A 324 -12.36 2.52 6.71
C MET A 324 -11.89 1.99 5.36
N PHE A 325 -10.63 1.55 5.29
CA PHE A 325 -9.97 1.16 4.04
C PHE A 325 -9.73 -0.35 3.92
N GLY A 326 -9.95 -1.10 4.99
CA GLY A 326 -9.63 -2.53 5.08
C GLY A 326 -8.12 -2.78 5.19
N LYS A 327 -7.32 -2.11 4.35
CA LYS A 327 -5.86 -2.20 4.33
C LYS A 327 -5.22 -0.84 4.54
N VAL A 328 -4.24 -0.82 5.42
CA VAL A 328 -3.35 0.32 5.66
C VAL A 328 -1.93 -0.21 5.51
N GLY A 329 -1.29 0.11 4.40
CA GLY A 329 -0.03 -0.49 4.00
C GLY A 329 1.14 0.47 4.00
N ASN A 330 2.35 -0.10 3.90
CA ASN A 330 3.58 0.63 3.68
C ASN A 330 4.39 -0.03 2.55
N ALA A 331 5.04 0.77 1.72
CA ALA A 331 6.06 0.26 0.79
C ALA A 331 7.37 0.05 1.56
N ILE A 332 7.96 -1.14 1.40
CA ILE A 332 9.23 -1.52 2.03
C ILE A 332 10.19 -2.13 1.00
N GLY A 333 11.47 -2.10 1.29
CA GLY A 333 12.50 -2.76 0.50
C GLY A 333 13.27 -3.81 1.30
N SER A 334 14.28 -4.40 0.67
CA SER A 334 15.16 -5.40 1.30
C SER A 334 15.80 -4.89 2.58
N TYR A 335 16.05 -3.59 2.66
CA TYR A 335 16.67 -3.00 3.83
C TYR A 335 15.76 -3.07 5.06
N GLU A 336 14.50 -2.62 4.93
CA GLU A 336 13.51 -2.70 6.01
C GLU A 336 13.16 -4.15 6.33
N MET A 337 12.99 -4.97 5.29
CA MET A 337 12.65 -6.38 5.40
C MET A 337 13.68 -7.18 6.23
N ASN A 338 14.96 -6.86 6.07
CA ASN A 338 16.04 -7.53 6.80
C ASN A 338 16.32 -6.94 8.20
N ASN A 339 15.56 -5.91 8.61
CA ASN A 339 15.70 -5.29 9.93
C ASN A 339 14.48 -5.60 10.80
N SER A 340 14.68 -6.39 11.86
CA SER A 340 13.59 -6.82 12.76
C SER A 340 12.91 -5.66 13.48
N GLY A 341 13.65 -4.58 13.80
CA GLY A 341 13.10 -3.37 14.43
C GLY A 341 12.17 -2.63 13.47
N ASN A 342 12.60 -2.44 12.21
CA ASN A 342 11.77 -1.84 11.17
C ASN A 342 10.52 -2.68 10.91
N MET A 343 10.65 -3.99 10.80
CA MET A 343 9.50 -4.87 10.57
C MET A 343 8.54 -4.88 11.77
N SER A 344 9.05 -4.82 12.99
CA SER A 344 8.21 -4.66 14.19
C SER A 344 7.43 -3.34 14.16
N PHE A 345 8.08 -2.24 13.76
CA PHE A 345 7.40 -0.95 13.60
C PHE A 345 6.35 -1.02 12.48
N VAL A 346 6.70 -1.54 11.30
CA VAL A 346 5.77 -1.71 10.17
C VAL A 346 4.55 -2.53 10.63
N ALA A 347 4.75 -3.69 11.26
CA ALA A 347 3.68 -4.55 11.74
C ALA A 347 2.83 -3.90 12.86
N SER A 348 3.42 -2.99 13.65
CA SER A 348 2.67 -2.24 14.67
C SER A 348 1.71 -1.23 14.06
N GLN A 349 2.11 -0.56 12.99
CA GLN A 349 1.37 0.54 12.36
C GLN A 349 0.47 0.09 11.20
N HIS A 350 0.84 -0.98 10.49
CA HIS A 350 0.22 -1.39 9.23
C HIS A 350 -0.30 -2.83 9.30
N ASN A 351 -1.21 -3.18 8.41
CA ASN A 351 -1.70 -4.54 8.21
C ASN A 351 -1.40 -5.09 6.80
N SER A 352 -0.72 -4.29 5.95
CA SER A 352 -0.32 -4.67 4.59
C SER A 352 1.03 -4.06 4.23
N ILE A 353 1.73 -4.68 3.29
CA ILE A 353 2.96 -4.16 2.69
C ILE A 353 2.94 -4.30 1.17
N THR A 354 3.76 -3.48 0.50
CA THR A 354 4.09 -3.60 -0.92
C THR A 354 5.60 -3.56 -1.06
N MET A 355 6.18 -4.49 -1.84
CA MET A 355 7.62 -4.48 -2.04
C MET A 355 8.04 -3.38 -3.01
N GLY A 356 9.06 -2.62 -2.63
CA GLY A 356 9.55 -1.47 -3.41
C GLY A 356 10.18 -1.88 -4.75
N ASN A 357 10.95 -2.97 -4.78
CA ASN A 357 11.67 -3.43 -5.97
C ASN A 357 11.73 -4.95 -6.13
N GLU A 358 11.71 -5.70 -5.05
CA GLU A 358 12.12 -7.11 -4.98
C GLU A 358 11.22 -8.07 -5.77
N MET A 359 10.02 -7.61 -6.17
CA MET A 359 9.05 -8.36 -6.97
C MET A 359 8.85 -7.79 -8.38
N LYS A 360 9.63 -6.78 -8.79
CA LYS A 360 9.56 -6.20 -10.13
C LYS A 360 10.32 -7.05 -11.15
N PRO A 361 9.94 -6.99 -12.45
CA PRO A 361 10.54 -7.84 -13.48
C PRO A 361 12.06 -7.73 -13.59
N ASP A 362 12.66 -6.54 -13.45
CA ASP A 362 14.11 -6.37 -13.54
C ASP A 362 14.86 -6.99 -12.34
N TYR A 363 14.22 -7.04 -11.18
CA TYR A 363 14.78 -7.71 -10.02
C TYR A 363 14.65 -9.25 -10.14
N LEU A 364 13.51 -9.73 -10.60
CA LEU A 364 13.23 -11.16 -10.74
C LEU A 364 13.99 -11.80 -11.91
N LEU A 365 14.12 -11.08 -13.04
CA LEU A 365 14.73 -11.59 -14.27
C LEU A 365 16.22 -11.23 -14.39
N GLY A 366 16.70 -10.24 -13.64
CA GLY A 366 18.04 -9.65 -13.77
C GLY A 366 18.08 -8.46 -14.73
N SER A 367 18.40 -7.27 -14.20
CA SER A 367 18.33 -6.00 -14.93
C SER A 367 19.33 -5.87 -16.09
N THR A 368 20.50 -6.51 -15.99
CA THR A 368 21.60 -6.34 -16.97
C THR A 368 21.66 -7.42 -18.03
N LYS A 369 21.41 -8.66 -17.66
CA LYS A 369 21.45 -9.83 -18.55
C LYS A 369 20.53 -10.93 -18.03
N ALA A 370 20.03 -11.77 -18.96
CA ALA A 370 19.30 -12.98 -18.60
C ALA A 370 20.24 -14.05 -18.03
N THR A 371 19.73 -14.84 -17.08
CA THR A 371 20.21 -16.18 -16.80
C THR A 371 19.27 -17.14 -17.50
N LEU A 372 19.79 -17.98 -18.39
CA LEU A 372 18.96 -18.81 -19.28
C LEU A 372 19.17 -20.30 -19.02
N SER A 373 18.09 -21.07 -19.10
CA SER A 373 18.07 -22.53 -19.15
C SER A 373 17.73 -23.01 -20.58
N ASN A 374 18.29 -24.13 -21.00
CA ASN A 374 17.94 -24.80 -22.27
C ASN A 374 16.67 -25.67 -22.16
N THR A 375 16.19 -25.89 -20.96
CA THR A 375 14.96 -26.63 -20.67
C THR A 375 14.08 -25.78 -19.76
N ASN A 376 12.77 -26.00 -19.80
CA ASN A 376 11.87 -25.36 -18.84
C ASN A 376 12.33 -25.76 -17.43
N PRO A 377 12.62 -24.79 -16.52
CA PRO A 377 13.17 -25.10 -15.20
C PRO A 377 12.20 -25.95 -14.37
N ASP A 378 12.77 -26.79 -13.49
CA ASP A 378 11.98 -27.59 -12.56
C ASP A 378 11.09 -26.69 -11.67
N GLY A 379 9.85 -27.10 -11.48
CA GLY A 379 8.86 -26.33 -10.70
C GLY A 379 8.15 -25.23 -11.49
N TYR A 380 8.56 -24.94 -12.75
CA TYR A 380 7.86 -23.99 -13.61
C TYR A 380 6.68 -24.67 -14.34
N VAL A 381 5.71 -23.85 -14.70
CA VAL A 381 4.54 -24.32 -15.44
C VAL A 381 4.95 -24.82 -16.81
N ASP A 382 4.41 -25.95 -17.23
CA ASP A 382 4.63 -26.49 -18.56
C ASP A 382 4.10 -25.52 -19.64
N THR A 383 5.02 -25.02 -20.47
CA THR A 383 4.68 -24.03 -21.52
C THR A 383 3.73 -24.58 -22.60
N ALA A 384 3.56 -25.92 -22.69
CA ALA A 384 2.53 -26.52 -23.55
C ALA A 384 1.11 -26.24 -23.09
N LYS A 385 0.93 -25.81 -21.84
CA LYS A 385 -0.37 -25.46 -21.24
C LYS A 385 -0.72 -23.97 -21.41
N PHE A 386 0.17 -23.18 -21.98
CA PHE A 386 -0.03 -21.74 -22.14
C PHE A 386 -1.11 -21.45 -23.18
N THR A 387 -1.86 -20.37 -22.95
CA THR A 387 -2.78 -19.80 -23.92
C THR A 387 -2.03 -19.24 -25.12
N TYR A 388 -0.90 -18.55 -24.86
CA TYR A 388 0.00 -18.03 -25.87
C TYR A 388 1.24 -18.92 -25.97
N LYS A 389 1.46 -19.46 -27.17
CA LYS A 389 2.56 -20.42 -27.39
C LYS A 389 3.92 -19.79 -27.07
N TYR A 390 4.64 -20.38 -26.13
CA TYR A 390 6.04 -20.03 -25.87
C TYR A 390 6.91 -20.45 -27.07
N LYS A 391 7.59 -19.50 -27.70
CA LYS A 391 8.29 -19.72 -28.99
C LYS A 391 9.81 -19.68 -28.89
N ASP A 392 10.36 -19.24 -27.74
CA ASP A 392 11.81 -19.27 -27.52
C ASP A 392 12.32 -20.69 -27.27
N THR A 393 13.61 -20.92 -27.57
CA THR A 393 14.29 -22.20 -27.33
C THR A 393 14.97 -22.26 -25.98
N THR A 394 15.03 -21.14 -25.27
CA THR A 394 15.60 -21.01 -23.93
C THR A 394 14.63 -20.31 -23.00
N TYR A 395 14.82 -20.48 -21.71
CA TYR A 395 13.90 -20.04 -20.65
C TYR A 395 14.63 -19.12 -19.66
N PRO A 396 14.20 -17.87 -19.45
CA PRO A 396 14.77 -17.03 -18.41
C PRO A 396 14.52 -17.62 -17.01
N ILE A 397 15.57 -17.67 -16.20
CA ILE A 397 15.44 -18.06 -14.79
C ILE A 397 14.87 -16.87 -14.01
N ILE A 398 13.81 -17.10 -13.27
CA ILE A 398 13.16 -16.13 -12.38
C ILE A 398 13.70 -16.34 -10.95
N ASN A 399 14.06 -15.28 -10.27
CA ASN A 399 14.55 -15.31 -8.89
C ASN A 399 13.38 -15.57 -7.91
N MET A 400 13.00 -16.84 -7.78
CA MET A 400 11.90 -17.25 -6.89
C MET A 400 12.28 -17.10 -5.41
N ASP A 401 13.56 -17.24 -5.05
CA ASP A 401 14.05 -17.05 -3.66
C ASP A 401 13.74 -15.64 -3.13
N SER A 402 13.78 -14.63 -4.00
CA SER A 402 13.38 -13.26 -3.64
C SER A 402 11.90 -13.20 -3.26
N ILE A 403 11.06 -13.86 -4.04
CA ILE A 403 9.61 -13.94 -3.79
C ILE A 403 9.36 -14.64 -2.45
N ASP A 404 9.98 -15.79 -2.23
CA ASP A 404 9.83 -16.59 -1.01
C ASP A 404 10.21 -15.82 0.24
N ASN A 405 11.31 -15.05 0.17
CA ASN A 405 11.76 -14.23 1.27
C ASN A 405 10.76 -13.10 1.58
N CYS A 406 10.20 -12.45 0.55
CA CYS A 406 9.17 -11.42 0.72
C CYS A 406 7.89 -12.00 1.36
N LEU A 407 7.40 -13.13 0.84
CA LEU A 407 6.21 -13.81 1.36
C LEU A 407 6.38 -14.24 2.82
N ASN A 408 7.50 -14.90 3.13
CA ASN A 408 7.80 -15.34 4.50
C ASN A 408 7.92 -14.16 5.48
N THR A 409 8.46 -13.04 5.02
CA THR A 409 8.57 -11.83 5.86
C THR A 409 7.19 -11.25 6.16
N ALA A 410 6.31 -11.14 5.17
CA ALA A 410 4.93 -10.71 5.39
C ALA A 410 4.20 -11.64 6.35
N TYR A 411 4.24 -12.95 6.10
CA TYR A 411 3.58 -13.96 6.91
C TYR A 411 4.04 -13.95 8.37
N LYS A 412 5.35 -13.96 8.62
CA LYS A 412 5.93 -13.94 9.97
C LYS A 412 5.54 -12.71 10.78
N ASN A 413 5.23 -11.61 10.11
CA ASN A 413 4.84 -10.35 10.76
C ASN A 413 3.32 -10.11 10.75
N GLY A 414 2.51 -11.09 10.32
CA GLY A 414 1.05 -10.98 10.27
C GLY A 414 0.53 -9.92 9.30
N LEU A 415 1.27 -9.67 8.21
CA LEU A 415 0.96 -8.65 7.22
C LEU A 415 0.40 -9.29 5.95
N LYS A 416 -0.58 -8.64 5.34
CA LYS A 416 -0.96 -8.92 3.95
C LYS A 416 0.04 -8.26 3.00
N MET A 417 -0.01 -8.64 1.72
CA MET A 417 0.87 -8.10 0.70
C MET A 417 0.11 -7.79 -0.58
N ARG A 418 0.38 -6.61 -1.14
CA ARG A 418 0.02 -6.23 -2.50
C ARG A 418 1.24 -6.48 -3.38
N TYR A 419 1.11 -7.36 -4.37
CA TYR A 419 2.18 -7.61 -5.34
C TYR A 419 2.33 -6.42 -6.30
N HIS A 420 3.55 -5.96 -6.55
CA HIS A 420 3.86 -4.86 -7.46
C HIS A 420 5.12 -5.19 -8.26
N VAL A 421 5.11 -5.34 -9.54
CA VAL A 421 4.15 -5.25 -10.64
C VAL A 421 4.63 -6.14 -11.82
N PHE A 422 3.75 -6.57 -12.73
CA PHE A 422 4.17 -7.34 -13.91
C PHE A 422 4.49 -6.46 -15.12
N VAL A 423 3.58 -5.56 -15.49
CA VAL A 423 3.69 -4.74 -16.69
C VAL A 423 3.92 -3.28 -16.33
N TRP A 424 5.11 -2.79 -16.60
CA TRP A 424 5.47 -1.39 -16.44
C TRP A 424 6.48 -0.97 -17.49
N HIS A 425 6.42 0.28 -17.96
CA HIS A 425 7.35 0.84 -18.94
C HIS A 425 8.77 1.04 -18.38
N LYS A 426 8.91 1.03 -17.03
CA LYS A 426 10.19 1.01 -16.30
C LYS A 426 10.40 -0.36 -15.66
N GLN A 427 11.61 -0.63 -15.22
CA GLN A 427 11.99 -1.82 -14.44
C GLN A 427 11.53 -3.17 -15.05
N THR A 428 11.40 -3.23 -16.38
CA THR A 428 11.37 -4.46 -17.13
C THR A 428 12.62 -4.48 -18.01
N PRO A 429 13.49 -5.50 -17.92
CA PRO A 429 14.80 -5.45 -18.57
C PRO A 429 14.67 -5.45 -20.09
N GLN A 430 15.43 -4.57 -20.77
CA GLN A 430 15.39 -4.42 -22.23
C GLN A 430 15.59 -5.73 -22.99
N TRP A 431 16.48 -6.59 -22.51
CA TRP A 431 16.77 -7.87 -23.14
C TRP A 431 15.56 -8.81 -23.20
N PHE A 432 14.57 -8.64 -22.32
CA PHE A 432 13.33 -9.43 -22.30
C PHE A 432 12.46 -9.20 -23.55
N PHE A 433 12.64 -8.06 -24.22
CA PHE A 433 11.92 -7.69 -25.45
C PHE A 433 12.72 -7.98 -26.72
N LYS A 434 13.93 -8.54 -26.59
CA LYS A 434 14.87 -8.70 -27.70
C LYS A 434 15.07 -10.17 -28.06
N GLU A 435 15.41 -10.43 -29.33
CA GLU A 435 15.75 -11.76 -29.80
C GLU A 435 16.91 -12.36 -29.00
N ASN A 436 16.81 -13.67 -28.74
CA ASN A 436 17.77 -14.44 -27.95
C ASN A 436 18.05 -13.86 -26.57
N PHE A 437 17.12 -13.11 -25.99
CA PHE A 437 17.26 -12.42 -24.70
C PHE A 437 18.54 -11.57 -24.61
N SER A 438 18.93 -10.94 -25.71
CA SER A 438 20.15 -10.13 -25.83
C SER A 438 19.82 -8.66 -26.10
N LYS A 439 20.42 -7.73 -25.33
CA LYS A 439 20.22 -6.28 -25.53
C LYS A 439 20.55 -5.82 -26.96
N SER A 440 21.45 -6.51 -27.68
CA SER A 440 21.83 -6.22 -29.06
C SER A 440 20.89 -6.85 -30.10
N GLY A 441 19.96 -7.73 -29.68
CA GLY A 441 18.99 -8.34 -30.60
C GLY A 441 17.97 -7.33 -31.14
N ALA A 442 17.28 -7.69 -32.22
CA ALA A 442 16.10 -6.96 -32.68
C ALA A 442 14.95 -7.13 -31.67
N TYR A 443 13.93 -6.28 -31.72
CA TYR A 443 12.70 -6.52 -30.97
C TYR A 443 12.00 -7.78 -31.50
N VAL A 444 11.48 -8.58 -30.59
CA VAL A 444 10.71 -9.78 -30.97
C VAL A 444 9.35 -9.41 -31.55
N SER A 445 8.70 -10.35 -32.23
CA SER A 445 7.31 -10.16 -32.67
C SER A 445 6.35 -10.20 -31.48
N LYS A 446 5.14 -9.63 -31.68
CA LYS A 446 4.04 -9.70 -30.71
C LYS A 446 3.81 -11.13 -30.22
N ASP A 447 3.66 -12.09 -31.10
CA ASP A 447 3.39 -13.49 -30.75
C ASP A 447 4.50 -14.16 -29.89
N VAL A 448 5.75 -13.73 -30.01
CA VAL A 448 6.84 -14.18 -29.14
C VAL A 448 6.70 -13.52 -27.78
N MET A 449 6.36 -12.22 -27.77
CA MET A 449 6.21 -11.47 -26.51
C MET A 449 5.01 -11.93 -25.71
N ASP A 450 3.89 -12.28 -26.35
CA ASP A 450 2.71 -12.85 -25.68
C ASP A 450 3.09 -14.12 -24.89
N GLY A 451 3.86 -15.02 -25.50
CA GLY A 451 4.37 -16.22 -24.81
C GLY A 451 5.34 -15.90 -23.66
N ARG A 452 6.18 -14.86 -23.81
CA ARG A 452 7.08 -14.41 -22.73
C ARG A 452 6.31 -13.75 -21.58
N LEU A 453 5.28 -12.96 -21.88
CA LEU A 453 4.42 -12.35 -20.89
C LEU A 453 3.69 -13.42 -20.08
N GLU A 454 3.09 -14.41 -20.76
CA GLU A 454 2.44 -15.52 -20.05
C GLU A 454 3.45 -16.33 -19.24
N TYR A 455 4.67 -16.55 -19.74
CA TYR A 455 5.73 -17.23 -19.00
C TYR A 455 6.06 -16.51 -17.68
N LEU A 456 6.21 -15.20 -17.71
CA LEU A 456 6.49 -14.42 -16.50
C LEU A 456 5.31 -14.46 -15.51
N VAL A 457 4.12 -14.08 -15.96
CA VAL A 457 2.94 -13.96 -15.08
C VAL A 457 2.56 -15.32 -14.50
N ARG A 458 2.47 -16.35 -15.36
CA ARG A 458 2.02 -17.68 -14.92
C ARG A 458 2.99 -18.34 -13.96
N ASN A 459 4.30 -18.28 -14.22
CA ASN A 459 5.26 -18.89 -13.32
C ASN A 459 5.33 -18.17 -11.96
N VAL A 460 5.32 -16.84 -11.93
CA VAL A 460 5.36 -16.09 -10.68
C VAL A 460 4.10 -16.31 -9.85
N MET A 461 2.91 -16.18 -10.45
CA MET A 461 1.65 -16.36 -9.71
C MET A 461 1.47 -17.80 -9.23
N THR A 462 1.76 -18.79 -10.10
CA THR A 462 1.65 -20.22 -9.73
C THR A 462 2.63 -20.56 -8.61
N HIS A 463 3.90 -20.08 -8.70
CA HIS A 463 4.88 -20.28 -7.65
C HIS A 463 4.37 -19.71 -6.31
N ILE A 464 3.90 -18.47 -6.29
CA ILE A 464 3.37 -17.82 -5.08
C ILE A 464 2.25 -18.64 -4.43
N TYR A 465 1.33 -19.19 -5.22
CA TYR A 465 0.19 -19.95 -4.69
C TYR A 465 0.49 -21.43 -4.39
N THR A 466 1.63 -21.95 -4.85
CA THR A 466 2.06 -23.34 -4.59
C THR A 466 3.23 -23.43 -3.62
N TYR A 467 3.93 -22.32 -3.35
CA TYR A 467 5.04 -22.29 -2.41
C TYR A 467 4.57 -22.60 -0.99
N GLN A 468 5.25 -23.55 -0.35
CA GLN A 468 5.10 -23.87 1.06
C GLN A 468 6.36 -23.47 1.82
N ASN A 469 6.20 -22.80 2.96
CA ASN A 469 7.31 -22.54 3.86
C ASN A 469 7.75 -23.82 4.61
N ALA A 470 8.74 -23.69 5.49
CA ALA A 470 9.25 -24.81 6.28
C ALA A 470 8.19 -25.46 7.20
N ASP A 471 7.11 -24.76 7.54
CA ASP A 471 6.01 -25.24 8.35
C ASP A 471 4.89 -25.88 7.50
N GLY A 472 5.06 -25.99 6.18
CA GLY A 472 4.09 -26.55 5.24
C GLY A 472 2.92 -25.64 4.91
N VAL A 473 3.02 -24.33 5.20
CA VAL A 473 1.98 -23.35 4.94
C VAL A 473 2.11 -22.80 3.52
N TYR A 474 1.02 -22.74 2.77
CA TYR A 474 0.94 -22.06 1.47
C TYR A 474 0.90 -20.54 1.67
N VAL A 475 2.08 -19.96 1.90
CA VAL A 475 2.23 -18.59 2.38
C VAL A 475 1.61 -17.55 1.44
N GLY A 476 1.72 -17.75 0.13
CA GLY A 476 1.13 -16.84 -0.86
C GLY A 476 -0.38 -16.72 -0.74
N ARG A 477 -1.08 -17.82 -0.40
CA ARG A 477 -2.53 -17.81 -0.17
C ARG A 477 -2.94 -17.05 1.09
N GLU A 478 -2.05 -17.03 2.08
CA GLU A 478 -2.26 -16.34 3.35
C GLU A 478 -1.98 -14.84 3.25
N VAL A 479 -1.02 -14.42 2.43
CA VAL A 479 -0.55 -13.03 2.45
C VAL A 479 -0.98 -12.20 1.25
N ILE A 480 -1.04 -12.76 0.02
CA ILE A 480 -1.39 -12.01 -1.18
C ILE A 480 -2.90 -11.78 -1.25
N ASP A 481 -3.32 -10.53 -1.33
CA ASP A 481 -4.72 -10.13 -1.49
C ASP A 481 -4.97 -9.18 -2.67
N ASN A 482 -3.90 -8.64 -3.27
CA ASN A 482 -3.99 -7.78 -4.44
C ASN A 482 -2.78 -7.96 -5.36
N TRP A 483 -3.01 -7.83 -6.66
CA TRP A 483 -1.98 -7.81 -7.69
C TRP A 483 -2.06 -6.51 -8.50
N ASP A 484 -0.95 -5.80 -8.56
CA ASP A 484 -0.77 -4.74 -9.55
C ASP A 484 -0.32 -5.39 -10.86
N ILE A 485 -1.24 -5.61 -11.78
CA ILE A 485 -0.93 -6.24 -13.07
C ILE A 485 -0.21 -5.25 -13.98
N ALA A 486 -0.67 -4.00 -14.00
CA ALA A 486 -0.07 -2.95 -14.81
C ALA A 486 0.10 -1.64 -14.04
N ASN A 487 1.14 -0.87 -14.42
CA ASN A 487 1.50 0.39 -13.79
C ASN A 487 1.83 1.48 -14.83
N GLU A 488 1.23 2.68 -14.66
CA GLU A 488 1.60 3.93 -15.35
C GLU A 488 1.55 3.84 -16.89
N TYR A 489 0.58 3.14 -17.44
CA TYR A 489 0.47 2.99 -18.88
C TYR A 489 0.13 4.30 -19.59
N LEU A 490 -0.76 5.11 -19.03
CA LEU A 490 -1.16 6.39 -19.64
C LEU A 490 -0.05 7.44 -19.59
N HIS A 491 0.96 7.25 -18.74
CA HIS A 491 2.14 8.10 -18.59
C HIS A 491 3.44 7.40 -19.02
N ASN A 492 3.35 6.42 -19.92
CA ASN A 492 4.47 5.55 -20.31
C ASN A 492 5.51 6.16 -21.24
N ASN A 493 5.41 7.45 -21.57
CA ASN A 493 6.28 8.15 -22.51
C ASN A 493 7.25 9.14 -21.86
N ASP A 494 7.75 8.83 -20.66
CA ASP A 494 8.73 9.64 -19.96
C ASP A 494 9.90 10.04 -20.88
N GLY A 495 10.07 11.35 -21.07
CA GLY A 495 11.11 11.90 -21.95
C GLY A 495 10.86 11.74 -23.46
N GLY A 496 9.67 11.30 -23.87
CA GLY A 496 9.26 11.19 -25.28
C GLY A 496 9.85 9.99 -26.01
N THR A 497 10.30 8.97 -25.28
CA THR A 497 10.73 7.68 -25.84
C THR A 497 9.61 6.66 -25.69
N LYS A 498 9.50 5.78 -26.68
CA LYS A 498 8.60 4.65 -26.67
C LYS A 498 9.00 3.65 -25.59
N SER A 499 8.03 3.07 -24.87
CA SER A 499 8.32 1.95 -23.97
C SER A 499 8.74 0.71 -24.76
N TYR A 500 9.49 -0.23 -24.13
CA TYR A 500 9.86 -1.49 -24.79
C TYR A 500 8.62 -2.33 -25.15
N TRP A 501 7.56 -2.23 -24.35
CA TRP A 501 6.26 -2.85 -24.64
C TRP A 501 5.68 -2.31 -25.95
N ASP A 502 5.63 -0.98 -26.10
CA ASP A 502 5.05 -0.35 -27.28
C ASP A 502 5.93 -0.50 -28.53
N GLU A 503 7.26 -0.67 -28.37
CA GLU A 503 8.13 -1.03 -29.48
C GLU A 503 7.77 -2.39 -30.10
N VAL A 504 7.29 -3.33 -29.27
CA VAL A 504 6.84 -4.66 -29.73
C VAL A 504 5.41 -4.64 -30.23
N TYR A 505 4.49 -4.05 -29.48
CA TYR A 505 3.05 -4.17 -29.75
C TYR A 505 2.50 -3.11 -30.70
N TYR A 506 3.14 -1.95 -30.76
CA TYR A 506 2.71 -0.80 -31.56
C TYR A 506 3.90 -0.14 -32.28
N PRO A 507 4.66 -0.89 -33.12
CA PRO A 507 5.89 -0.39 -33.74
C PRO A 507 5.66 0.85 -34.61
N GLU A 508 4.50 0.94 -35.28
CA GLU A 508 4.15 2.06 -36.17
C GLU A 508 3.62 3.30 -35.40
N TYR A 509 3.36 3.19 -34.10
CA TYR A 509 2.82 4.30 -33.32
C TYR A 509 3.91 5.35 -33.04
N THR A 510 3.65 6.60 -33.44
CA THR A 510 4.57 7.72 -33.20
C THR A 510 4.19 8.46 -31.93
N TYR A 511 5.08 8.44 -30.96
CA TYR A 511 4.92 9.15 -29.71
C TYR A 511 5.03 10.66 -29.86
N ASN A 512 4.09 11.40 -29.28
CA ASN A 512 4.19 12.85 -29.11
C ASN A 512 4.61 13.14 -27.67
N LYS A 513 5.71 13.86 -27.46
CA LYS A 513 6.28 14.22 -26.16
C LYS A 513 5.30 14.83 -25.16
N ASN A 514 4.25 15.45 -25.64
CA ASN A 514 3.29 16.21 -24.83
C ASN A 514 1.95 15.48 -24.65
N LYS A 515 1.85 14.23 -25.05
CA LYS A 515 0.59 13.48 -24.93
C LYS A 515 0.84 12.14 -24.25
N HIS A 516 -0.04 11.82 -23.33
CA HIS A 516 -0.20 10.46 -22.79
C HIS A 516 -0.42 9.46 -23.93
N SER A 517 -0.21 8.16 -23.70
CA SER A 517 -0.53 7.14 -24.70
C SER A 517 -1.91 7.39 -25.30
N GLY A 518 -1.98 7.51 -26.62
CA GLY A 518 -3.25 7.68 -27.34
C GLY A 518 -4.01 6.36 -27.51
N ILE A 519 -3.37 5.23 -27.20
CA ILE A 519 -3.95 3.90 -27.31
C ILE A 519 -4.64 3.56 -25.99
N LEU A 520 -5.97 3.53 -25.99
CA LEU A 520 -6.78 3.19 -24.80
C LEU A 520 -7.19 1.70 -24.78
N THR A 521 -6.67 0.91 -25.70
CA THR A 521 -6.92 -0.52 -25.85
C THR A 521 -5.63 -1.32 -25.89
N PRO A 522 -4.77 -1.23 -24.83
CA PRO A 522 -3.48 -1.92 -24.81
C PRO A 522 -3.69 -3.42 -24.65
N VAL A 523 -3.54 -4.16 -25.76
CA VAL A 523 -3.84 -5.59 -25.82
C VAL A 523 -3.00 -6.41 -24.87
N TYR A 524 -1.68 -6.14 -24.75
CA TYR A 524 -0.79 -6.89 -23.86
C TYR A 524 -1.12 -6.72 -22.36
N ILE A 525 -1.67 -5.56 -21.98
CA ILE A 525 -2.14 -5.36 -20.61
C ILE A 525 -3.40 -6.18 -20.37
N LYS A 526 -4.35 -6.17 -21.32
CA LYS A 526 -5.53 -7.03 -21.25
C LYS A 526 -5.16 -8.50 -21.18
N GLU A 527 -4.18 -8.94 -21.98
CA GLU A 527 -3.64 -10.31 -21.96
C GLU A 527 -3.06 -10.64 -20.57
N ALA A 528 -2.27 -9.74 -19.97
CA ALA A 528 -1.74 -9.95 -18.62
C ALA A 528 -2.85 -10.09 -17.56
N PHE A 529 -3.90 -9.29 -17.63
CA PHE A 529 -5.07 -9.41 -16.77
C PHE A 529 -5.80 -10.73 -16.97
N ALA A 530 -6.04 -11.15 -18.23
CA ALA A 530 -6.71 -12.40 -18.54
C ALA A 530 -5.91 -13.62 -18.05
N ILE A 531 -4.58 -13.61 -18.20
CA ILE A 531 -3.70 -14.65 -17.68
C ILE A 531 -3.78 -14.68 -16.14
N GLY A 532 -3.65 -13.53 -15.49
CA GLY A 532 -3.73 -13.42 -14.03
C GLY A 532 -5.07 -13.93 -13.49
N HIS A 533 -6.17 -13.52 -14.12
CA HIS A 533 -7.51 -13.98 -13.75
C HIS A 533 -7.66 -15.50 -13.90
N SER A 534 -7.18 -16.08 -15.02
CA SER A 534 -7.24 -17.53 -15.22
C SER A 534 -6.49 -18.32 -14.14
N ILE A 535 -5.40 -17.76 -13.60
CA ILE A 535 -4.66 -18.40 -12.51
C ILE A 535 -5.44 -18.29 -11.19
N LEU A 536 -6.09 -17.15 -10.93
CA LEU A 536 -6.97 -17.02 -9.75
C LEU A 536 -8.13 -18.01 -9.82
N GLU A 537 -8.70 -18.26 -11.03
CA GLU A 537 -9.72 -19.31 -11.25
C GLU A 537 -9.17 -20.70 -10.94
N ASP A 538 -7.98 -21.04 -11.44
CA ASP A 538 -7.32 -22.34 -11.20
C ASP A 538 -7.11 -22.63 -9.71
N PHE A 539 -6.89 -21.59 -8.90
CA PHE A 539 -6.71 -21.70 -7.44
C PHE A 539 -7.98 -21.40 -6.62
N GLY A 540 -9.09 -21.03 -7.26
CA GLY A 540 -10.35 -20.67 -6.58
C GLY A 540 -10.23 -19.40 -5.75
N LEU A 541 -9.47 -18.40 -6.21
CA LEU A 541 -9.13 -17.18 -5.49
C LEU A 541 -9.74 -15.90 -6.09
N THR A 542 -10.59 -16.04 -7.11
CA THR A 542 -11.23 -14.88 -7.77
C THR A 542 -12.09 -14.04 -6.84
N ASP A 543 -12.62 -14.63 -5.77
CA ASP A 543 -13.43 -13.95 -4.78
C ASP A 543 -12.61 -13.22 -3.70
N ASP A 544 -11.40 -13.69 -3.46
CA ASP A 544 -10.55 -13.24 -2.35
C ASP A 544 -9.47 -12.25 -2.78
N VAL A 545 -9.07 -12.27 -4.05
CA VAL A 545 -7.91 -11.53 -4.57
C VAL A 545 -8.34 -10.61 -5.71
N SER A 546 -7.81 -9.39 -5.73
CA SER A 546 -8.12 -8.39 -6.75
C SER A 546 -6.93 -8.14 -7.69
N LEU A 547 -7.24 -7.92 -8.97
CA LEU A 547 -6.30 -7.53 -10.02
C LEU A 547 -6.47 -6.04 -10.34
N LEU A 548 -5.42 -5.24 -10.19
CA LEU A 548 -5.49 -3.78 -10.23
C LEU A 548 -4.61 -3.20 -11.34
N CYS A 549 -5.06 -2.05 -11.89
CA CYS A 549 -4.32 -1.22 -12.81
C CYS A 549 -3.95 0.11 -12.13
N ASN A 550 -2.65 0.41 -12.01
CA ASN A 550 -2.18 1.58 -11.28
C ASN A 550 -1.83 2.74 -12.22
N GLU A 551 -2.06 3.96 -11.72
CA GLU A 551 -1.66 5.17 -12.42
C GLU A 551 -1.37 6.32 -11.44
N TYR A 552 -0.48 7.25 -11.82
CA TYR A 552 -0.29 8.48 -11.08
C TYR A 552 -1.10 9.64 -11.69
N ASN A 553 -1.28 10.72 -10.95
CA ASN A 553 -2.08 11.87 -11.37
C ASN A 553 -3.43 11.48 -12.00
N THR A 554 -4.10 10.50 -11.40
CA THR A 554 -5.35 9.92 -11.91
C THR A 554 -6.45 10.96 -12.14
N TYR A 555 -6.46 12.05 -11.38
CA TYR A 555 -7.37 13.18 -11.55
C TYR A 555 -7.25 13.90 -12.91
N GLN A 556 -6.13 13.71 -13.63
CA GLN A 556 -5.92 14.25 -14.98
C GLN A 556 -6.32 13.28 -16.11
N VAL A 557 -6.45 11.99 -15.80
CA VAL A 557 -6.62 10.93 -16.80
C VAL A 557 -7.76 9.95 -16.46
N SER A 558 -8.62 10.28 -15.51
CA SER A 558 -9.67 9.38 -15.01
C SER A 558 -10.57 8.83 -16.11
N ASP A 559 -11.04 9.66 -17.04
CA ASP A 559 -11.86 9.23 -18.18
C ASP A 559 -11.15 8.21 -19.08
N LYS A 560 -9.82 8.35 -19.24
CA LYS A 560 -9.02 7.40 -20.02
C LYS A 560 -8.83 6.10 -19.27
N MET A 561 -8.61 6.16 -17.96
CA MET A 561 -8.53 4.98 -17.10
C MET A 561 -9.83 4.17 -17.15
N VAL A 562 -10.98 4.85 -17.02
CA VAL A 562 -12.29 4.20 -17.13
C VAL A 562 -12.45 3.47 -18.46
N LYS A 563 -12.15 4.14 -19.59
CA LYS A 563 -12.26 3.53 -20.94
C LYS A 563 -11.32 2.32 -21.08
N MET A 564 -10.12 2.42 -20.56
CA MET A 564 -9.12 1.35 -20.63
C MET A 564 -9.57 0.14 -19.80
N ILE A 565 -10.05 0.33 -18.58
CA ILE A 565 -10.55 -0.76 -17.73
C ILE A 565 -11.82 -1.38 -18.31
N GLN A 566 -12.72 -0.57 -18.85
CA GLN A 566 -13.89 -1.08 -19.58
C GLN A 566 -13.49 -1.96 -20.77
N TYR A 567 -12.42 -1.57 -21.52
CA TYR A 567 -11.87 -2.42 -22.57
C TYR A 567 -11.34 -3.75 -22.00
N PHE A 568 -10.61 -3.74 -20.88
CA PHE A 568 -10.12 -4.99 -20.28
C PHE A 568 -11.29 -5.94 -19.93
N ASN A 569 -12.35 -5.41 -19.36
CA ASN A 569 -13.51 -6.20 -18.91
C ASN A 569 -14.53 -6.50 -20.00
N THR A 570 -14.33 -6.02 -21.24
CA THR A 570 -15.22 -6.33 -22.37
C THR A 570 -14.86 -7.68 -22.98
N LYS A 571 -15.89 -8.47 -23.33
CA LYS A 571 -15.74 -9.76 -24.00
C LYS A 571 -15.16 -9.61 -25.40
N ASP A 572 -14.10 -10.34 -25.70
CA ASP A 572 -13.47 -10.45 -27.01
C ASP A 572 -12.61 -11.72 -27.08
N GLU A 573 -11.68 -11.79 -28.04
CA GLU A 573 -10.76 -12.93 -28.21
C GLU A 573 -9.83 -13.16 -27.01
N VAL A 574 -9.52 -12.10 -26.22
CA VAL A 574 -8.67 -12.18 -25.03
C VAL A 574 -9.50 -12.50 -23.79
N ASN A 575 -10.51 -11.70 -23.51
CA ASN A 575 -11.47 -11.94 -22.41
C ASN A 575 -12.72 -12.65 -22.96
N LYS A 576 -12.65 -13.96 -23.13
CA LYS A 576 -13.68 -14.77 -23.80
C LYS A 576 -14.99 -14.88 -23.02
N THR A 577 -14.96 -14.69 -21.73
CA THR A 577 -16.14 -14.79 -20.86
C THR A 577 -16.86 -13.46 -20.67
N GLY A 578 -16.16 -12.33 -20.84
CA GLY A 578 -16.66 -11.00 -20.45
C GLY A 578 -16.68 -10.80 -18.93
N GLU A 579 -15.95 -11.63 -18.20
CA GLU A 579 -15.79 -11.47 -16.76
C GLU A 579 -14.98 -10.23 -16.40
N ILE A 580 -15.12 -9.77 -15.15
CA ILE A 580 -14.30 -8.69 -14.61
C ILE A 580 -12.91 -9.26 -14.35
N ILE A 581 -11.96 -8.96 -15.24
CA ILE A 581 -10.56 -9.37 -15.11
C ILE A 581 -9.65 -8.25 -14.56
N CYS A 582 -10.16 -7.01 -14.50
CA CYS A 582 -9.54 -5.88 -13.81
C CYS A 582 -10.55 -5.33 -12.81
N ASP A 583 -10.27 -5.49 -11.52
CA ASP A 583 -11.20 -5.16 -10.43
C ASP A 583 -11.20 -3.67 -10.09
N GLY A 584 -10.17 -2.92 -10.47
CA GLY A 584 -10.14 -1.51 -10.12
C GLY A 584 -8.84 -0.75 -10.43
N VAL A 585 -8.80 0.48 -9.94
CA VAL A 585 -7.72 1.44 -10.11
C VAL A 585 -6.87 1.54 -8.86
N GLY A 586 -5.55 1.43 -9.02
CA GLY A 586 -4.58 1.86 -8.01
C GLY A 586 -4.19 3.32 -8.23
N MET A 587 -4.70 4.22 -7.40
CA MET A 587 -4.35 5.64 -7.45
C MET A 587 -3.05 5.88 -6.68
N GLN A 588 -1.95 6.24 -7.36
CA GLN A 588 -0.67 6.50 -6.68
C GLN A 588 -0.67 7.78 -5.84
N THR A 589 -1.52 8.72 -6.13
CA THR A 589 -1.81 9.95 -5.38
C THR A 589 -0.54 10.63 -4.82
N HIS A 590 0.42 10.93 -5.70
CA HIS A 590 1.59 11.74 -5.36
C HIS A 590 1.15 13.19 -5.11
N LEU A 591 1.37 13.69 -3.91
CA LEU A 591 0.89 14.99 -3.46
C LEU A 591 2.04 15.89 -3.03
N ASP A 592 1.95 17.15 -3.42
CA ASP A 592 2.70 18.25 -2.80
C ASP A 592 1.78 19.08 -1.90
N MET A 593 2.34 19.93 -1.06
CA MET A 593 1.56 20.79 -0.18
C MET A 593 0.73 21.78 -1.01
N GLY A 594 -0.59 21.58 -1.01
CA GLY A 594 -1.54 22.44 -1.75
C GLY A 594 -1.71 22.10 -3.23
N TYR A 595 -1.11 21.01 -3.73
CA TYR A 595 -1.31 20.57 -5.11
C TYR A 595 -1.22 19.04 -5.27
N PRO A 596 -2.15 18.39 -6.04
CA PRO A 596 -3.42 19.01 -6.46
C PRO A 596 -4.32 19.32 -5.26
N ALA A 597 -5.36 20.13 -5.46
CA ALA A 597 -6.36 20.32 -4.41
C ALA A 597 -7.06 18.99 -4.09
N ILE A 598 -7.40 18.77 -2.83
CA ILE A 598 -8.07 17.51 -2.39
C ILE A 598 -9.40 17.34 -3.13
N GLU A 599 -10.10 18.44 -3.41
CA GLU A 599 -11.34 18.48 -4.16
C GLU A 599 -11.16 17.96 -5.60
N ASP A 600 -10.02 18.25 -6.24
CA ASP A 600 -9.72 17.74 -7.59
C ASP A 600 -9.56 16.22 -7.58
N ILE A 601 -8.91 15.65 -6.56
CA ILE A 601 -8.79 14.21 -6.40
C ILE A 601 -10.16 13.58 -6.17
N GLY A 602 -10.99 14.19 -5.32
CA GLY A 602 -12.36 13.75 -5.05
C GLY A 602 -13.19 13.74 -6.32
N THR A 603 -13.36 14.91 -6.94
CA THR A 603 -14.30 15.13 -8.06
C THR A 603 -13.80 14.53 -9.37
N ASN A 604 -12.50 14.75 -9.69
CA ASN A 604 -11.96 14.37 -11.00
C ASN A 604 -11.37 12.97 -11.06
N ALA A 605 -11.27 12.24 -9.93
CA ALA A 605 -10.85 10.86 -9.91
C ALA A 605 -11.81 9.95 -9.14
N ILE A 606 -11.97 10.12 -7.83
CA ILE A 606 -12.75 9.20 -6.98
C ILE A 606 -14.21 9.13 -7.44
N ASP A 607 -14.87 10.27 -7.67
CA ASP A 607 -16.26 10.31 -8.10
C ASP A 607 -16.43 9.74 -9.51
N VAL A 608 -15.47 9.99 -10.42
CA VAL A 608 -15.47 9.42 -11.78
C VAL A 608 -15.34 7.90 -11.73
N PHE A 609 -14.40 7.36 -10.92
CA PHE A 609 -14.23 5.92 -10.78
C PHE A 609 -15.42 5.26 -10.10
N LYS A 610 -15.99 5.87 -9.06
CA LYS A 610 -17.23 5.39 -8.44
C LYS A 610 -18.42 5.35 -9.40
N ALA A 611 -18.54 6.35 -10.27
CA ALA A 611 -19.62 6.37 -11.27
C ALA A 611 -19.42 5.33 -12.37
N ALA A 612 -18.19 4.92 -12.61
CA ALA A 612 -17.84 3.92 -13.64
C ALA A 612 -17.79 2.48 -13.11
N GLY A 613 -17.63 2.29 -11.81
CA GLY A 613 -17.57 1.00 -11.14
C GLY A 613 -16.24 0.66 -10.53
#